data_da706643ee9df338099e660e09af4f0e
#
_entry.id   da706643ee9df338099e660e09af4f0e
#
_cell.length_a   1.000
_cell.length_b   1.000
_cell.length_c   1.000
_cell.angle_alpha   90.00
_cell.angle_beta   90.00
_cell.angle_gamma   90.00
#
_symmetry.space_group_name_H-M   'P 1'
#
loop_
_entity.id
_entity.type
_entity.pdbx_description
1 polymer ?
#
loop_
_entity_poly.entity_id
_entity_poly.type
_entity_poly.pdbx_seq_one_letter_code
_entity_poly.pdbx_strand_id
1 'polypeptide(L)'
;MYFRSTLRGIAMSKIEDFENQIVTFGMRDSDLDKYAKFLRYVHEDGLKQQHCYSTALRFPPERAEQAVTLIRFGLQNFESSWFSVYTSYLSMGSIYEKAENYVKSYEAYLSANEALGGEHHAYYENVLSSRLLWARLHMDTFRYSEETETYYRAFERSDEFSKSFLHQEFKCKVAQIVIFSHYGKYAEAKAALEAALEMCRPNFRGNLYGLLQKHRYTEVLPFTPEVARFLKRSQTYLS
;
A
#
# COMPACT_ATOMS: atom_id res chain seq x y z
N MET A 1 -23.52 -31.37 19.88
CA MET A 1 -22.59 -30.74 18.91
C MET A 1 -23.22 -29.61 18.08
N TYR A 2 -24.45 -29.69 17.67
CA TYR A 2 -25.20 -28.68 16.85
C TYR A 2 -25.34 -27.29 17.49
N PHE A 3 -25.50 -27.19 18.81
CA PHE A 3 -25.73 -25.90 19.48
C PHE A 3 -24.51 -24.97 19.48
N ARG A 4 -23.28 -25.50 19.49
CA ARG A 4 -22.05 -24.70 19.45
C ARG A 4 -21.79 -24.11 18.03
N SER A 5 -22.14 -24.83 16.97
CA SER A 5 -21.98 -24.34 15.60
C SER A 5 -22.96 -23.20 15.29
N THR A 6 -24.19 -23.28 15.79
CA THR A 6 -25.21 -22.23 15.59
C THR A 6 -24.87 -20.94 16.33
N LEU A 7 -24.40 -21.02 17.59
CA LEU A 7 -23.95 -19.85 18.37
C LEU A 7 -22.74 -19.17 17.73
N ARG A 8 -21.80 -19.96 17.20
CA ARG A 8 -20.62 -19.43 16.49
C ARG A 8 -21.02 -18.70 15.22
N GLY A 9 -21.97 -19.25 14.44
CA GLY A 9 -22.51 -18.60 13.24
C GLY A 9 -23.17 -17.25 13.54
N ILE A 10 -23.99 -17.18 14.60
CA ILE A 10 -24.66 -15.95 15.04
C ILE A 10 -23.62 -14.91 15.52
N ALA A 11 -22.58 -15.32 16.23
CA ALA A 11 -21.56 -14.42 16.72
C ALA A 11 -20.73 -13.82 15.56
N MET A 12 -20.38 -14.63 14.57
CA MET A 12 -19.64 -14.16 13.37
C MET A 12 -20.47 -13.17 12.55
N SER A 13 -21.77 -13.43 12.35
CA SER A 13 -22.68 -12.48 11.67
C SER A 13 -22.73 -11.12 12.42
N LYS A 14 -22.78 -11.12 13.75
CA LYS A 14 -22.77 -9.88 14.54
C LYS A 14 -21.45 -9.11 14.43
N ILE A 15 -20.32 -9.81 14.32
CA ILE A 15 -19.03 -9.17 14.08
C ILE A 15 -19.05 -8.48 12.72
N GLU A 16 -19.44 -9.18 11.70
CA GLU A 16 -19.52 -8.67 10.33
C GLU A 16 -20.48 -7.47 10.19
N ASP A 17 -21.66 -7.55 10.80
CA ASP A 17 -22.62 -6.44 10.84
C ASP A 17 -22.02 -5.19 11.51
N PHE A 18 -21.28 -5.39 12.62
CA PHE A 18 -20.63 -4.31 13.33
C PHE A 18 -19.48 -3.72 12.52
N GLU A 19 -18.66 -4.56 11.88
CA GLU A 19 -17.57 -4.12 10.99
C GLU A 19 -18.13 -3.29 9.82
N ASN A 20 -19.21 -3.74 9.21
CA ASN A 20 -19.91 -2.98 8.16
C ASN A 20 -20.42 -1.63 8.67
N GLN A 21 -20.96 -1.60 9.89
CA GLN A 21 -21.43 -0.37 10.52
C GLN A 21 -20.30 0.65 10.71
N ILE A 22 -19.17 0.26 11.31
CA ILE A 22 -18.06 1.19 11.57
C ILE A 22 -17.37 1.64 10.28
N VAL A 23 -17.29 0.79 9.27
CA VAL A 23 -16.76 1.17 7.95
C VAL A 23 -17.66 2.18 7.27
N THR A 24 -18.99 1.98 7.31
CA THR A 24 -19.96 2.84 6.62
C THR A 24 -20.14 4.19 7.31
N PHE A 25 -20.29 4.19 8.64
CA PHE A 25 -20.66 5.41 9.39
C PHE A 25 -19.50 6.06 10.14
N GLY A 26 -18.34 5.41 10.18
CA GLY A 26 -17.19 5.82 10.98
C GLY A 26 -17.19 5.20 12.37
N MET A 27 -16.01 5.16 12.96
CA MET A 27 -15.75 4.58 14.27
C MET A 27 -15.72 5.69 15.33
N ARG A 28 -16.39 5.46 16.46
CA ARG A 28 -16.35 6.28 17.67
C ARG A 28 -15.44 5.60 18.70
N ASP A 29 -14.94 6.32 19.69
CA ASP A 29 -14.06 5.78 20.73
C ASP A 29 -14.69 4.58 21.47
N SER A 30 -16.00 4.65 21.78
CA SER A 30 -16.73 3.56 22.41
C SER A 30 -16.89 2.30 21.56
N ASP A 31 -16.65 2.38 20.25
CA ASP A 31 -16.82 1.25 19.35
C ASP A 31 -15.66 0.24 19.46
N LEU A 32 -14.47 0.66 19.90
CA LEU A 32 -13.37 -0.24 20.17
C LEU A 32 -13.68 -1.21 21.32
N ASP A 33 -14.26 -0.71 22.41
CA ASP A 33 -14.69 -1.55 23.55
C ASP A 33 -15.78 -2.54 23.14
N LYS A 34 -16.70 -2.10 22.29
CA LYS A 34 -17.75 -2.95 21.73
C LYS A 34 -17.16 -4.01 20.83
N TYR A 35 -16.21 -3.63 19.98
CA TYR A 35 -15.52 -4.55 19.09
C TYR A 35 -14.73 -5.60 19.85
N ALA A 36 -14.00 -5.20 20.92
CA ALA A 36 -13.33 -6.12 21.81
C ALA A 36 -14.27 -7.20 22.38
N LYS A 37 -15.50 -6.80 22.77
CA LYS A 37 -16.51 -7.75 23.28
C LYS A 37 -16.95 -8.74 22.21
N PHE A 38 -17.11 -8.32 20.96
CA PHE A 38 -17.43 -9.22 19.86
C PHE A 38 -16.27 -10.17 19.54
N LEU A 39 -15.04 -9.66 19.51
CA LEU A 39 -13.86 -10.47 19.21
C LEU A 39 -13.55 -11.56 20.29
N ARG A 40 -14.16 -11.49 21.48
CA ARG A 40 -14.07 -12.58 22.48
C ARG A 40 -14.63 -13.93 21.97
N TYR A 41 -15.48 -13.89 20.95
CA TYR A 41 -16.01 -15.11 20.32
C TYR A 41 -15.06 -15.70 19.26
N VAL A 42 -14.00 -14.99 18.90
CA VAL A 42 -12.91 -15.47 18.04
C VAL A 42 -11.84 -16.09 18.94
N HIS A 43 -11.51 -17.36 18.74
CA HIS A 43 -10.65 -18.10 19.67
C HIS A 43 -9.16 -17.79 19.53
N GLU A 44 -8.71 -17.47 18.32
CA GLU A 44 -7.30 -17.25 18.02
C GLU A 44 -6.98 -15.77 17.92
N ASP A 45 -5.96 -15.30 18.65
CA ASP A 45 -5.56 -13.90 18.66
C ASP A 45 -5.09 -13.42 17.30
N GLY A 46 -4.42 -14.27 16.51
CA GLY A 46 -4.08 -13.98 15.12
C GLY A 46 -5.30 -13.69 14.24
N LEU A 47 -6.41 -14.41 14.43
CA LEU A 47 -7.67 -14.14 13.72
C LEU A 47 -8.33 -12.85 14.21
N LYS A 48 -8.24 -12.50 15.49
CA LYS A 48 -8.73 -11.22 16.02
C LYS A 48 -7.99 -10.05 15.38
N GLN A 49 -6.67 -10.16 15.26
CA GLN A 49 -5.87 -9.16 14.55
C GLN A 49 -6.24 -9.09 13.06
N GLN A 50 -6.45 -10.25 12.42
CA GLN A 50 -6.91 -10.30 11.03
C GLN A 50 -8.23 -9.55 10.85
N HIS A 51 -9.19 -9.70 11.74
CA HIS A 51 -10.42 -8.92 11.74
C HIS A 51 -10.13 -7.42 11.81
N CYS A 52 -9.22 -6.99 12.67
CA CYS A 52 -8.85 -5.58 12.80
C CYS A 52 -8.27 -5.02 11.50
N TYR A 53 -7.24 -5.63 10.92
CA TYR A 53 -6.60 -5.06 9.73
C TYR A 53 -7.43 -5.26 8.46
N SER A 54 -8.16 -6.37 8.30
CA SER A 54 -9.03 -6.57 7.14
C SER A 54 -10.21 -5.59 7.12
N THR A 55 -10.79 -5.31 8.28
CA THR A 55 -11.83 -4.30 8.42
C THR A 55 -11.27 -2.89 8.16
N ALA A 56 -10.10 -2.58 8.71
CA ALA A 56 -9.43 -1.30 8.50
C ALA A 56 -9.16 -1.00 7.02
N LEU A 57 -8.77 -2.00 6.23
CA LEU A 57 -8.54 -1.84 4.78
C LEU A 57 -9.79 -1.47 3.96
N ARG A 58 -10.98 -1.64 4.54
CA ARG A 58 -12.27 -1.32 3.93
C ARG A 58 -12.70 0.13 4.18
N PHE A 59 -12.06 0.85 5.11
CA PHE A 59 -12.37 2.25 5.36
C PHE A 59 -12.04 3.11 4.13
N PRO A 60 -12.83 4.16 3.87
CA PRO A 60 -12.51 5.11 2.81
C PRO A 60 -11.27 5.96 3.20
N PRO A 61 -10.54 6.51 2.22
CA PRO A 61 -9.28 7.23 2.45
C PRO A 61 -9.39 8.40 3.46
N GLU A 62 -10.54 9.07 3.50
CA GLU A 62 -10.81 10.21 4.40
C GLU A 62 -10.83 9.80 5.88
N ARG A 63 -10.94 8.51 6.15
CA ARG A 63 -10.97 7.92 7.50
C ARG A 63 -9.71 7.09 7.81
N ALA A 64 -8.61 7.38 7.15
CA ALA A 64 -7.36 6.65 7.31
C ALA A 64 -6.92 6.56 8.78
N GLU A 65 -7.05 7.62 9.56
CA GLU A 65 -6.68 7.61 10.98
C GLU A 65 -7.57 6.68 11.82
N GLN A 66 -8.87 6.60 11.55
CA GLN A 66 -9.75 5.65 12.21
C GLN A 66 -9.38 4.20 11.86
N ALA A 67 -9.11 3.94 10.59
CA ALA A 67 -8.65 2.64 10.12
C ALA A 67 -7.35 2.21 10.81
N VAL A 68 -6.37 3.10 10.89
CA VAL A 68 -5.09 2.82 11.57
C VAL A 68 -5.28 2.64 13.07
N THR A 69 -6.17 3.40 13.71
CA THR A 69 -6.53 3.20 15.12
C THR A 69 -7.06 1.80 15.37
N LEU A 70 -7.88 1.26 14.48
CA LEU A 70 -8.39 -0.10 14.58
C LEU A 70 -7.27 -1.16 14.48
N ILE A 71 -6.29 -0.97 13.59
CA ILE A 71 -5.13 -1.88 13.51
C ILE A 71 -4.27 -1.80 14.78
N ARG A 72 -4.00 -0.58 15.27
CA ARG A 72 -3.26 -0.39 16.52
C ARG A 72 -3.95 -1.04 17.71
N PHE A 73 -5.27 -0.93 17.78
CA PHE A 73 -6.06 -1.64 18.78
C PHE A 73 -5.80 -3.16 18.71
N GLY A 74 -5.79 -3.76 17.52
CA GLY A 74 -5.48 -5.18 17.34
C GLY A 74 -4.08 -5.55 17.85
N LEU A 75 -3.06 -4.76 17.49
CA LEU A 75 -1.69 -4.98 17.92
C LEU A 75 -1.47 -4.84 19.44
N GLN A 76 -2.23 -3.97 20.11
CA GLN A 76 -2.09 -3.70 21.53
C GLN A 76 -2.84 -4.71 22.42
N ASN A 77 -3.89 -5.35 21.92
CA ASN A 77 -4.81 -6.14 22.74
C ASN A 77 -4.77 -7.64 22.48
N PHE A 78 -4.08 -8.10 21.44
CA PHE A 78 -4.01 -9.52 21.07
C PHE A 78 -2.57 -9.95 20.86
N GLU A 79 -2.25 -11.20 21.22
CA GLU A 79 -0.94 -11.79 20.97
C GLU A 79 -0.64 -11.81 19.46
N SER A 80 0.59 -11.45 19.12
CA SER A 80 1.01 -11.22 17.74
C SER A 80 2.15 -12.15 17.36
N SER A 81 1.96 -12.90 16.26
CA SER A 81 3.09 -13.47 15.54
C SER A 81 3.81 -12.37 14.74
N TRP A 82 5.06 -12.60 14.39
CA TRP A 82 5.79 -11.69 13.49
C TRP A 82 4.99 -11.40 12.19
N PHE A 83 4.33 -12.42 11.65
CA PHE A 83 3.52 -12.30 10.43
C PHE A 83 2.29 -11.40 10.63
N SER A 84 1.62 -11.50 11.79
CA SER A 84 0.49 -10.61 12.11
C SER A 84 0.94 -9.17 12.30
N VAL A 85 2.11 -8.94 12.92
CA VAL A 85 2.70 -7.61 13.08
C VAL A 85 3.09 -7.03 11.73
N TYR A 86 3.81 -7.80 10.91
CA TYR A 86 4.18 -7.43 9.55
C TYR A 86 2.95 -7.03 8.71
N THR A 87 1.92 -7.89 8.69
CA THR A 87 0.71 -7.65 7.90
C THR A 87 -0.06 -6.43 8.41
N SER A 88 -0.08 -6.20 9.70
CA SER A 88 -0.70 -5.01 10.30
C SER A 88 -0.02 -3.73 9.85
N TYR A 89 1.30 -3.65 9.94
CA TYR A 89 2.06 -2.48 9.47
C TYR A 89 1.99 -2.30 7.95
N LEU A 90 2.04 -3.39 7.18
CA LEU A 90 1.85 -3.35 5.74
C LEU A 90 0.46 -2.77 5.37
N SER A 91 -0.57 -3.16 6.14
CA SER A 91 -1.94 -2.65 5.97
C SER A 91 -2.04 -1.16 6.32
N MET A 92 -1.39 -0.71 7.42
CA MET A 92 -1.32 0.73 7.75
C MET A 92 -0.67 1.52 6.62
N GLY A 93 0.46 1.04 6.08
CA GLY A 93 1.12 1.67 4.94
C GLY A 93 0.21 1.79 3.73
N SER A 94 -0.54 0.73 3.40
CA SER A 94 -1.49 0.72 2.30
C SER A 94 -2.68 1.68 2.52
N ILE A 95 -3.14 1.84 3.76
CA ILE A 95 -4.21 2.78 4.12
C ILE A 95 -3.72 4.22 3.92
N TYR A 96 -2.53 4.54 4.41
CA TYR A 96 -1.94 5.87 4.23
C TYR A 96 -1.58 6.15 2.76
N GLU A 97 -1.16 5.12 1.99
CA GLU A 97 -0.93 5.25 0.54
C GLU A 97 -2.22 5.64 -0.19
N LYS A 98 -3.35 4.99 0.13
CA LYS A 98 -4.66 5.35 -0.43
C LYS A 98 -5.12 6.77 -0.04
N ALA A 99 -4.73 7.22 1.13
CA ALA A 99 -5.01 8.59 1.63
C ALA A 99 -3.96 9.62 1.15
N GLU A 100 -3.05 9.22 0.25
CA GLU A 100 -1.96 10.06 -0.29
C GLU A 100 -1.02 10.62 0.77
N ASN A 101 -1.02 10.04 1.98
CA ASN A 101 -0.08 10.40 3.05
C ASN A 101 1.16 9.52 2.97
N TYR A 102 2.02 9.81 2.01
CA TYR A 102 3.19 8.97 1.70
C TYR A 102 4.27 8.97 2.79
N VAL A 103 4.34 10.01 3.62
CA VAL A 103 5.25 10.04 4.77
C VAL A 103 4.86 8.98 5.78
N LYS A 104 3.61 8.98 6.25
CA LYS A 104 3.10 7.97 7.18
C LYS A 104 3.06 6.57 6.56
N SER A 105 2.81 6.48 5.26
CA SER A 105 2.89 5.22 4.51
C SER A 105 4.29 4.63 4.57
N TYR A 106 5.33 5.46 4.31
CA TYR A 106 6.72 5.05 4.38
C TYR A 106 7.13 4.60 5.79
N GLU A 107 6.78 5.37 6.82
CA GLU A 107 7.04 5.02 8.22
C GLU A 107 6.38 3.67 8.60
N ALA A 108 5.15 3.43 8.18
CA ALA A 108 4.48 2.17 8.44
C ALA A 108 5.16 1.00 7.71
N TYR A 109 5.64 1.19 6.48
CA TYR A 109 6.38 0.17 5.77
C TYR A 109 7.76 -0.10 6.39
N LEU A 110 8.44 0.91 6.96
CA LEU A 110 9.65 0.68 7.74
C LEU A 110 9.37 -0.18 8.98
N SER A 111 8.28 0.09 9.71
CA SER A 111 7.88 -0.75 10.84
C SER A 111 7.52 -2.18 10.42
N ALA A 112 6.97 -2.37 9.23
CA ALA A 112 6.77 -3.71 8.66
C ALA A 112 8.12 -4.41 8.39
N ASN A 113 9.14 -3.67 7.93
CA ASN A 113 10.48 -4.21 7.72
C ASN A 113 11.14 -4.67 9.03
N GLU A 114 10.99 -3.89 10.09
CA GLU A 114 11.47 -4.24 11.43
C GLU A 114 10.80 -5.52 11.96
N ALA A 115 9.51 -5.71 11.67
CA ALA A 115 8.75 -6.88 12.09
C ALA A 115 9.19 -8.18 11.39
N LEU A 116 9.86 -8.12 10.24
CA LEU A 116 10.45 -9.29 9.58
C LEU A 116 11.64 -9.89 10.36
N GLY A 117 12.29 -9.10 11.24
CA GLY A 117 13.18 -9.58 12.29
C GLY A 117 14.40 -10.38 11.85
N GLY A 118 14.87 -10.23 10.60
CA GLY A 118 16.03 -10.96 10.07
C GLY A 118 15.75 -12.41 9.67
N GLU A 119 14.54 -12.91 9.83
CA GLU A 119 14.08 -14.09 9.12
C GLU A 119 13.87 -13.72 7.66
N HIS A 120 14.84 -14.05 6.81
CA HIS A 120 14.83 -13.68 5.39
C HIS A 120 13.76 -14.44 4.62
N HIS A 121 12.59 -13.85 4.56
CA HIS A 121 11.53 -14.28 3.67
C HIS A 121 11.59 -13.43 2.40
N ALA A 122 12.38 -13.84 1.42
CA ALA A 122 12.63 -13.10 0.16
C ALA A 122 11.34 -12.57 -0.50
N TYR A 123 10.24 -13.30 -0.40
CA TYR A 123 8.94 -12.85 -0.90
C TYR A 123 8.44 -11.58 -0.19
N TYR A 124 8.46 -11.56 1.14
CA TYR A 124 7.96 -10.41 1.92
C TYR A 124 8.87 -9.19 1.79
N GLU A 125 10.19 -9.42 1.73
CA GLU A 125 11.17 -8.36 1.50
C GLU A 125 10.95 -7.69 0.14
N ASN A 126 10.66 -8.46 -0.91
CA ASN A 126 10.40 -7.93 -2.25
C ASN A 126 9.11 -7.11 -2.32
N VAL A 127 8.03 -7.61 -1.71
CA VAL A 127 6.76 -6.86 -1.60
C VAL A 127 7.00 -5.55 -0.88
N LEU A 128 7.72 -5.59 0.23
CA LEU A 128 7.99 -4.42 1.05
C LEU A 128 8.89 -3.41 0.35
N SER A 129 9.97 -3.88 -0.33
CA SER A 129 10.87 -3.01 -1.08
C SER A 129 10.14 -2.21 -2.16
N SER A 130 9.18 -2.83 -2.86
CA SER A 130 8.37 -2.15 -3.85
C SER A 130 7.47 -1.06 -3.22
N ARG A 131 6.93 -1.32 -2.03
CA ARG A 131 6.08 -0.38 -1.29
C ARG A 131 6.88 0.79 -0.73
N LEU A 132 8.04 0.53 -0.13
CA LEU A 132 8.96 1.55 0.34
C LEU A 132 9.42 2.46 -0.79
N LEU A 133 9.83 1.88 -1.92
CA LEU A 133 10.21 2.62 -3.10
C LEU A 133 9.06 3.52 -3.59
N TRP A 134 7.86 2.98 -3.72
CA TRP A 134 6.68 3.73 -4.17
C TRP A 134 6.35 4.90 -3.24
N ALA A 135 6.28 4.66 -1.94
CA ALA A 135 6.03 5.72 -0.97
C ALA A 135 7.12 6.80 -1.04
N ARG A 136 8.39 6.41 -1.13
CA ARG A 136 9.52 7.33 -1.24
C ARG A 136 9.45 8.23 -2.45
N LEU A 137 9.08 7.68 -3.62
CA LEU A 137 8.93 8.44 -4.86
C LEU A 137 7.84 9.53 -4.77
N HIS A 138 6.83 9.34 -3.93
CA HIS A 138 5.72 10.28 -3.76
C HIS A 138 5.95 11.33 -2.66
N MET A 139 6.99 11.19 -1.85
CA MET A 139 7.27 12.17 -0.79
C MET A 139 7.77 13.49 -1.38
N ASP A 140 7.34 14.62 -0.82
CA ASP A 140 7.81 15.95 -1.24
C ASP A 140 9.29 16.17 -1.00
N THR A 141 9.84 15.46 -0.02
CA THR A 141 11.26 15.47 0.36
C THR A 141 12.09 14.48 -0.45
N PHE A 142 11.50 13.85 -1.48
CA PHE A 142 12.24 12.87 -2.27
C PHE A 142 13.55 13.44 -2.80
N ARG A 143 14.62 12.71 -2.53
CA ARG A 143 15.94 12.90 -3.14
C ARG A 143 16.41 11.50 -3.51
N TYR A 144 17.01 11.38 -4.69
CA TYR A 144 17.64 10.12 -5.06
C TYR A 144 18.72 9.77 -4.03
N SER A 145 18.74 8.54 -3.57
CA SER A 145 19.67 8.04 -2.56
C SER A 145 20.03 6.58 -2.85
N GLU A 146 21.14 6.12 -2.26
CA GLU A 146 21.53 4.70 -2.29
C GLU A 146 20.45 3.78 -1.72
N GLU A 147 19.70 4.27 -0.74
CA GLU A 147 18.57 3.56 -0.16
C GLU A 147 17.47 3.30 -1.22
N THR A 148 17.13 4.32 -2.01
CA THR A 148 16.14 4.19 -3.10
C THR A 148 16.62 3.18 -4.15
N GLU A 149 17.89 3.19 -4.48
CA GLU A 149 18.49 2.22 -5.40
C GLU A 149 18.49 0.81 -4.81
N THR A 150 18.74 0.67 -3.50
CA THR A 150 18.69 -0.61 -2.80
C THR A 150 17.29 -1.24 -2.90
N TYR A 151 16.24 -0.47 -2.62
CA TYR A 151 14.85 -0.94 -2.77
C TYR A 151 14.53 -1.30 -4.23
N TYR A 152 14.99 -0.50 -5.16
CA TYR A 152 14.79 -0.79 -6.58
C TYR A 152 15.48 -2.09 -6.99
N ARG A 153 16.73 -2.30 -6.60
CA ARG A 153 17.47 -3.53 -6.91
C ARG A 153 16.86 -4.77 -6.26
N ALA A 154 16.39 -4.65 -5.01
CA ALA A 154 15.68 -5.75 -4.35
C ALA A 154 14.40 -6.11 -5.11
N PHE A 155 13.64 -5.13 -5.56
CA PHE A 155 12.46 -5.33 -6.36
C PHE A 155 12.79 -5.93 -7.75
N GLU A 156 13.84 -5.47 -8.43
CA GLU A 156 14.27 -5.97 -9.73
C GLU A 156 14.69 -7.45 -9.69
N ARG A 157 15.26 -7.90 -8.55
CA ARG A 157 15.63 -9.32 -8.32
C ARG A 157 14.45 -10.20 -7.93
N SER A 158 13.28 -9.62 -7.65
CA SER A 158 12.11 -10.41 -7.29
C SER A 158 11.71 -11.35 -8.44
N ASP A 159 11.13 -12.49 -8.08
CA ASP A 159 10.68 -13.46 -9.06
C ASP A 159 9.54 -12.90 -9.94
N GLU A 160 9.31 -13.57 -11.08
CA GLU A 160 8.26 -13.15 -12.03
C GLU A 160 6.86 -13.20 -11.42
N PHE A 161 6.61 -14.07 -10.44
CA PHE A 161 5.32 -14.15 -9.76
C PHE A 161 5.06 -12.89 -8.92
N SER A 162 6.07 -12.40 -8.21
CA SER A 162 6.00 -11.12 -7.47
C SER A 162 5.84 -9.92 -8.40
N LYS A 163 6.39 -9.99 -9.63
CA LYS A 163 6.25 -8.97 -10.67
C LYS A 163 4.88 -9.00 -11.37
N SER A 164 4.25 -10.16 -11.47
CA SER A 164 2.97 -10.36 -12.18
C SER A 164 1.76 -9.73 -11.49
N PHE A 165 1.87 -9.33 -10.23
CA PHE A 165 0.87 -8.48 -9.61
C PHE A 165 0.85 -7.12 -10.33
N LEU A 166 -0.13 -6.91 -11.19
CA LEU A 166 -0.31 -5.81 -12.15
C LEU A 166 0.09 -4.41 -11.65
N HIS A 167 0.01 -4.15 -10.34
CA HIS A 167 0.41 -2.88 -9.76
C HIS A 167 1.92 -2.76 -9.51
N GLN A 168 2.62 -3.86 -9.30
CA GLN A 168 4.05 -3.82 -8.99
C GLN A 168 4.89 -3.62 -10.25
N GLU A 169 4.49 -4.23 -11.37
CA GLU A 169 5.18 -4.03 -12.64
C GLU A 169 5.10 -2.57 -13.10
N PHE A 170 3.93 -1.95 -13.00
CA PHE A 170 3.76 -0.53 -13.27
C PHE A 170 4.63 0.35 -12.35
N LYS A 171 4.61 0.08 -11.03
CA LYS A 171 5.42 0.79 -10.04
C LYS A 171 6.92 0.64 -10.32
N CYS A 172 7.35 -0.53 -10.79
CA CYS A 172 8.73 -0.77 -11.24
C CYS A 172 9.12 0.12 -12.42
N LYS A 173 8.27 0.20 -13.44
CA LYS A 173 8.55 1.05 -14.60
C LYS A 173 8.63 2.53 -14.22
N VAL A 174 7.76 2.99 -13.33
CA VAL A 174 7.83 4.36 -12.79
C VAL A 174 9.14 4.60 -12.04
N ALA A 175 9.57 3.66 -11.21
CA ALA A 175 10.86 3.75 -10.53
C ALA A 175 12.05 3.76 -11.52
N GLN A 176 12.00 2.95 -12.59
CA GLN A 176 13.01 2.97 -13.66
C GLN A 176 13.11 4.34 -14.34
N ILE A 177 11.98 5.00 -14.61
CA ILE A 177 11.98 6.35 -15.19
C ILE A 177 12.77 7.30 -14.31
N VAL A 178 12.51 7.28 -12.99
CA VAL A 178 13.18 8.15 -12.01
C VAL A 178 14.68 7.88 -11.97
N ILE A 179 15.06 6.62 -11.80
CA ILE A 179 16.45 6.20 -11.60
C ILE A 179 17.27 6.44 -12.86
N PHE A 180 16.78 6.03 -14.03
CA PHE A 180 17.48 6.22 -15.28
C PHE A 180 17.64 7.71 -15.65
N SER A 181 16.62 8.53 -15.37
CA SER A 181 16.72 9.98 -15.56
C SER A 181 17.78 10.60 -14.64
N HIS A 182 17.88 10.13 -13.40
CA HIS A 182 18.91 10.57 -12.46
C HIS A 182 20.33 10.30 -12.99
N TYR A 183 20.55 9.14 -13.60
CA TYR A 183 21.83 8.77 -14.19
C TYR A 183 22.06 9.31 -15.62
N GLY A 184 21.18 10.14 -16.16
CA GLY A 184 21.26 10.65 -17.54
C GLY A 184 21.02 9.58 -18.61
N LYS A 185 20.49 8.41 -18.23
CA LYS A 185 20.14 7.32 -19.14
C LYS A 185 18.76 7.57 -19.75
N TYR A 186 18.66 8.60 -20.56
CA TYR A 186 17.35 9.09 -21.06
C TYR A 186 16.68 8.14 -22.06
N ALA A 187 17.44 7.34 -22.81
CA ALA A 187 16.88 6.34 -23.71
C ALA A 187 16.17 5.22 -22.94
N GLU A 188 16.78 4.73 -21.86
CA GLU A 188 16.22 3.71 -20.98
C GLU A 188 15.04 4.28 -20.17
N ALA A 189 15.13 5.52 -19.70
CA ALA A 189 14.03 6.21 -19.05
C ALA A 189 12.81 6.35 -19.97
N LYS A 190 13.03 6.69 -21.25
CA LYS A 190 11.99 6.77 -22.27
C LYS A 190 11.36 5.41 -22.53
N ALA A 191 12.13 4.34 -22.68
CA ALA A 191 11.61 2.99 -22.87
C ALA A 191 10.76 2.53 -21.65
N ALA A 192 11.21 2.85 -20.44
CA ALA A 192 10.45 2.58 -19.22
C ALA A 192 9.13 3.37 -19.18
N LEU A 193 9.13 4.64 -19.64
CA LEU A 193 7.91 5.45 -19.72
C LEU A 193 6.91 4.86 -20.73
N GLU A 194 7.36 4.49 -21.92
CA GLU A 194 6.52 3.87 -22.96
C GLU A 194 5.88 2.58 -22.42
N ALA A 195 6.65 1.71 -21.76
CA ALA A 195 6.13 0.51 -21.13
C ALA A 195 5.13 0.82 -19.99
N ALA A 196 5.39 1.82 -19.15
CA ALA A 196 4.45 2.24 -18.10
C ALA A 196 3.13 2.74 -18.69
N LEU A 197 3.19 3.45 -19.83
CA LEU A 197 1.99 3.95 -20.50
C LEU A 197 1.13 2.83 -21.09
N GLU A 198 1.76 1.79 -21.65
CA GLU A 198 1.05 0.61 -22.18
C GLU A 198 0.31 -0.16 -21.05
N MET A 199 0.94 -0.29 -19.88
CA MET A 199 0.36 -0.95 -18.72
C MET A 199 -0.68 -0.10 -18.00
N CYS A 200 -0.67 1.20 -18.22
CA CYS A 200 -1.41 2.16 -17.41
C CYS A 200 -2.91 2.10 -17.72
N ARG A 201 -3.68 1.63 -16.75
CA ARG A 201 -5.14 1.76 -16.79
C ARG A 201 -5.54 3.24 -16.72
N PRO A 202 -6.70 3.62 -17.28
CA PRO A 202 -7.16 5.03 -17.28
C PRO A 202 -7.07 5.71 -15.90
N ASN A 203 -7.39 4.97 -14.83
CA ASN A 203 -7.39 5.47 -13.45
C ASN A 203 -5.98 5.80 -12.89
N PHE A 204 -4.91 5.23 -13.47
CA PHE A 204 -3.53 5.48 -13.01
C PHE A 204 -2.81 6.55 -13.83
N ARG A 205 -3.39 6.99 -14.94
CA ARG A 205 -2.78 7.98 -15.83
C ARG A 205 -2.57 9.33 -15.14
N GLY A 206 -3.53 9.76 -14.33
CA GLY A 206 -3.44 10.99 -13.56
C GLY A 206 -2.31 10.95 -12.54
N ASN A 207 -2.16 9.82 -11.81
CA ASN A 207 -1.10 9.64 -10.83
C ASN A 207 0.28 9.62 -11.47
N LEU A 208 0.44 8.95 -12.63
CA LEU A 208 1.70 8.97 -13.37
C LEU A 208 2.06 10.38 -13.82
N TYR A 209 1.10 11.11 -14.37
CA TYR A 209 1.31 12.48 -14.81
C TYR A 209 1.70 13.40 -13.64
N GLY A 210 0.97 13.34 -12.53
CA GLY A 210 1.28 14.11 -11.33
C GLY A 210 2.67 13.80 -10.78
N LEU A 211 3.07 12.52 -10.76
CA LEU A 211 4.40 12.11 -10.34
C LEU A 211 5.49 12.67 -11.27
N LEU A 212 5.29 12.59 -12.58
CA LEU A 212 6.24 13.11 -13.57
C LEU A 212 6.38 14.63 -13.46
N GLN A 213 5.26 15.36 -13.26
CA GLN A 213 5.30 16.81 -13.03
C GLN A 213 6.03 17.17 -11.74
N LYS A 214 5.71 16.51 -10.64
CA LYS A 214 6.30 16.74 -9.32
C LYS A 214 7.82 16.63 -9.34
N HIS A 215 8.35 15.70 -10.11
CA HIS A 215 9.80 15.48 -10.22
C HIS A 215 10.43 16.19 -11.43
N ARG A 216 9.71 17.09 -12.11
CA ARG A 216 10.16 17.83 -13.30
C ARG A 216 10.67 16.94 -14.45
N TYR A 217 10.26 15.67 -14.52
CA TYR A 217 10.66 14.78 -15.61
C TYR A 217 10.11 15.23 -16.95
N THR A 218 9.02 16.00 -16.95
CA THR A 218 8.46 16.65 -18.13
C THR A 218 9.41 17.67 -18.78
N GLU A 219 10.37 18.20 -18.00
CA GLU A 219 11.36 19.18 -18.49
C GLU A 219 12.63 18.51 -19.02
N VAL A 220 12.94 17.29 -18.55
CA VAL A 220 14.22 16.60 -18.78
C VAL A 220 14.11 15.49 -19.83
N LEU A 221 12.97 14.80 -19.90
CA LEU A 221 12.78 13.75 -20.89
C LEU A 221 12.41 14.34 -22.25
N PRO A 222 13.06 13.93 -23.34
CA PRO A 222 12.63 14.27 -24.69
C PRO A 222 11.28 13.59 -24.95
N PHE A 223 10.20 14.27 -24.65
CA PHE A 223 8.86 13.78 -24.91
C PHE A 223 8.63 13.66 -26.41
N THR A 224 8.35 12.44 -26.84
CA THR A 224 7.81 12.27 -28.19
C THR A 224 6.44 12.96 -28.28
N PRO A 225 6.00 13.38 -29.48
CA PRO A 225 4.65 13.91 -29.66
C PRO A 225 3.53 13.00 -29.16
N GLU A 226 3.77 11.69 -29.12
CA GLU A 226 2.83 10.71 -28.60
C GLU A 226 2.71 10.81 -27.07
N VAL A 227 3.82 10.92 -26.36
CA VAL A 227 3.85 11.10 -24.90
C VAL A 227 3.23 12.43 -24.52
N ALA A 228 3.55 13.51 -25.25
CA ALA A 228 2.95 14.82 -25.04
C ALA A 228 1.42 14.79 -25.25
N ARG A 229 0.94 14.11 -26.30
CA ARG A 229 -0.51 13.91 -26.56
C ARG A 229 -1.18 13.07 -25.47
N PHE A 230 -0.51 12.05 -24.99
CA PHE A 230 -1.02 11.21 -23.91
C PHE A 230 -1.15 12.00 -22.60
N LEU A 231 -0.14 12.75 -22.22
CA LEU A 231 -0.16 13.58 -21.01
C LEU A 231 -1.24 14.68 -21.11
N LYS A 232 -1.44 15.25 -22.28
CA LYS A 232 -2.49 16.24 -22.54
C LYS A 232 -3.91 15.65 -22.44
N ARG A 233 -4.11 14.41 -22.88
CA ARG A 233 -5.39 13.68 -22.72
C ARG A 233 -5.68 13.32 -21.27
N SER A 234 -4.64 13.12 -20.43
CA SER A 234 -4.81 12.82 -19.02
C SER A 234 -5.27 14.04 -18.21
N GLN A 235 -4.94 15.25 -18.63
CA GLN A 235 -5.43 16.50 -18.02
C GLN A 235 -6.95 16.69 -18.17
N THR A 236 -7.53 16.23 -19.29
CA THR A 236 -8.97 16.36 -19.58
C THR A 236 -9.85 15.45 -18.74
N TYR A 237 -9.29 14.49 -17.99
CA TYR A 237 -10.03 13.61 -17.07
C TYR A 237 -9.98 14.06 -15.61
N LEU A 238 -9.23 15.14 -15.32
CA LEU A 238 -9.09 15.71 -13.96
C LEU A 238 -9.82 17.07 -13.83
N SER A 239 -10.42 17.55 -14.89
CA SER A 239 -11.31 18.72 -14.95
C SER A 239 -12.77 18.28 -15.05
#